data_c12e9e722ad5db9aa621adfca34379cc
#
_entry.id   c12e9e722ad5db9aa621adfca34379cc
#
_cell.length_a   1.000
_cell.length_b   1.000
_cell.length_c   1.000
_cell.angle_alpha   90.00
_cell.angle_beta   90.00
_cell.angle_gamma   90.00
#
_symmetry.space_group_name_H-M   'P 1'
#
loop_
_entity.id
_entity.type
_entity.pdbx_description
1 polymer ?
#
loop_
_entity_poly.entity_id
_entity_poly.type
_entity_poly.pdbx_seq_one_letter_code
_entity_poly.pdbx_strand_id
1 'polypeptide(L)'
;MTTLRFTLPLPPNRANARWHWREEARLRAQWLTTARFAVSASGIKLLRKPMERATVRATFYLWSKQDQDNLFARLKWPLDALTQKHWGFIKDDSPDVLRFGWMPEQRIDRKNQRLELELTEGWMVWVEGNL
;
A
#
# COMPACT_ATOMS: atom_id res chain seq x y z
N MET A 1 0.36 15.92 -13.31
CA MET A 1 0.87 15.00 -12.29
C MET A 1 -0.22 14.00 -11.95
N THR A 2 0.09 12.74 -11.98
CA THR A 2 -0.88 11.66 -11.79
C THR A 2 -1.00 11.29 -10.33
N THR A 3 -2.22 11.22 -9.81
CA THR A 3 -2.52 10.70 -8.48
C THR A 3 -3.54 9.59 -8.60
N LEU A 4 -3.23 8.44 -8.03
CA LEU A 4 -4.11 7.27 -8.01
C LEU A 4 -4.48 6.94 -6.56
N ARG A 5 -5.74 6.58 -6.36
CA ARG A 5 -6.24 6.18 -5.05
C ARG A 5 -6.73 4.74 -5.10
N PHE A 6 -6.24 3.95 -4.15
CA PHE A 6 -6.55 2.54 -4.04
C PHE A 6 -7.27 2.27 -2.74
N THR A 7 -8.35 1.52 -2.81
CA THR A 7 -9.00 0.94 -1.63
C THR A 7 -8.77 -0.56 -1.68
N LEU A 8 -8.00 -1.07 -0.73
CA LEU A 8 -7.55 -2.45 -0.72
C LEU A 8 -8.06 -3.18 0.52
N PRO A 9 -8.25 -4.50 0.43
CA PRO A 9 -8.53 -5.29 1.62
C PRO A 9 -7.38 -5.13 2.61
N LEU A 10 -7.68 -5.18 3.90
CA LEU A 10 -6.67 -5.02 4.93
C LEU A 10 -5.68 -6.19 4.87
N PRO A 11 -4.38 -5.93 4.65
CA PRO A 11 -3.40 -7.03 4.70
C PRO A 11 -3.27 -7.54 6.12
N PRO A 12 -2.98 -8.85 6.31
CA PRO A 12 -2.81 -9.39 7.64
C PRO A 12 -1.61 -8.78 8.36
N ASN A 13 -1.67 -8.74 9.69
CA ASN A 13 -0.55 -8.27 10.51
C ASN A 13 0.53 -9.35 10.55
N ARG A 14 1.71 -9.03 10.03
CA ARG A 14 2.86 -9.94 9.95
C ARG A 14 3.93 -9.67 10.98
N ALA A 15 3.80 -8.59 11.76
CA ALA A 15 4.87 -8.12 12.65
C ALA A 15 5.34 -9.19 13.65
N ASN A 16 4.39 -9.99 14.16
CA ASN A 16 4.68 -11.06 15.12
C ASN A 16 4.29 -12.44 14.58
N ALA A 17 4.10 -12.56 13.26
CA ALA A 17 3.69 -13.81 12.65
C ALA A 17 4.84 -14.81 12.61
N ARG A 18 4.55 -16.04 13.04
CA ARG A 18 5.47 -17.18 12.98
C ARG A 18 4.94 -18.22 12.00
N TRP A 19 4.53 -17.74 10.84
CA TRP A 19 4.00 -18.62 9.82
C TRP A 19 5.13 -19.40 9.15
N HIS A 20 4.83 -20.66 8.82
CA HIS A 20 5.67 -21.41 7.91
C HIS A 20 5.68 -20.68 6.55
N TRP A 21 6.80 -20.70 5.82
CA TRP A 21 6.94 -19.97 4.56
C TRP A 21 5.89 -20.36 3.50
N ARG A 22 5.42 -21.63 3.51
CA ARG A 22 4.35 -22.08 2.60
C ARG A 22 3.01 -21.44 2.94
N GLU A 23 2.71 -21.34 4.22
CA GLU A 23 1.49 -20.68 4.70
C GLU A 23 1.52 -19.19 4.38
N GLU A 24 2.64 -18.54 4.58
CA GLU A 24 2.80 -17.13 4.24
C GLU A 24 2.65 -16.91 2.73
N ALA A 25 3.25 -17.76 1.90
CA ALA A 25 3.13 -17.67 0.45
C ALA A 25 1.67 -17.84 -0.01
N ARG A 26 0.94 -18.76 0.60
CA ARG A 26 -0.47 -19.00 0.31
C ARG A 26 -1.33 -17.78 0.67
N LEU A 27 -1.15 -17.23 1.87
CA LEU A 27 -1.90 -16.07 2.34
C LEU A 27 -1.59 -14.83 1.49
N ARG A 28 -0.33 -14.65 1.12
CA ARG A 28 0.08 -13.56 0.25
C ARG A 28 -0.58 -13.68 -1.14
N ALA A 29 -0.59 -14.86 -1.72
CA ALA A 29 -1.22 -15.08 -3.02
C ALA A 29 -2.74 -14.81 -2.96
N GLN A 30 -3.41 -15.25 -1.90
CA GLN A 30 -4.83 -14.96 -1.68
C GLN A 30 -5.08 -13.46 -1.55
N TRP A 31 -4.28 -12.77 -0.77
CA TRP A 31 -4.42 -11.33 -0.60
C TRP A 31 -4.22 -10.60 -1.92
N LEU A 32 -3.17 -10.95 -2.66
CA LEU A 32 -2.88 -10.33 -3.96
C LEU A 32 -4.04 -10.51 -4.95
N THR A 33 -4.64 -11.69 -5.00
CA THR A 33 -5.78 -11.95 -5.87
C THR A 33 -6.99 -11.10 -5.48
N THR A 34 -7.33 -11.05 -4.21
CA THR A 34 -8.45 -10.25 -3.69
C THR A 34 -8.22 -8.76 -3.93
N ALA A 35 -7.02 -8.28 -3.67
CA ALA A 35 -6.65 -6.88 -3.87
C ALA A 35 -6.70 -6.49 -5.36
N ARG A 36 -6.25 -7.37 -6.25
CA ARG A 36 -6.32 -7.12 -7.68
C ARG A 36 -7.76 -6.97 -8.17
N PHE A 37 -8.67 -7.80 -7.69
CA PHE A 37 -10.10 -7.63 -7.99
C PHE A 37 -10.62 -6.28 -7.53
N ALA A 38 -10.24 -5.84 -6.33
CA ALA A 38 -10.65 -4.54 -5.81
C ALA A 38 -10.14 -3.40 -6.70
N VAL A 39 -8.89 -3.47 -7.16
CA VAL A 39 -8.31 -2.47 -8.07
C VAL A 39 -9.05 -2.46 -9.40
N SER A 40 -9.30 -3.62 -9.98
CA SER A 40 -10.04 -3.73 -11.24
C SER A 40 -11.45 -3.17 -11.13
N ALA A 41 -12.14 -3.48 -10.03
CA ALA A 41 -13.52 -3.01 -9.81
C ALA A 41 -13.60 -1.51 -9.56
N SER A 42 -12.52 -0.88 -9.09
CA SER A 42 -12.49 0.55 -8.81
C SER A 42 -12.41 1.44 -10.06
N GLY A 43 -12.13 0.84 -11.22
CA GLY A 43 -11.98 1.59 -12.47
C GLY A 43 -10.64 2.30 -12.64
N ILE A 44 -9.66 2.01 -11.79
CA ILE A 44 -8.31 2.57 -11.95
C ILE A 44 -7.70 2.09 -13.25
N LYS A 45 -7.26 3.03 -14.08
CA LYS A 45 -6.64 2.69 -15.36
C LYS A 45 -5.20 2.24 -15.15
N LEU A 46 -4.83 1.15 -15.82
CA LEU A 46 -3.45 0.73 -15.87
C LEU A 46 -2.60 1.78 -16.59
N LEU A 47 -1.40 2.01 -16.07
CA LEU A 47 -0.47 2.95 -16.68
C LEU A 47 0.27 2.28 -17.84
N ARG A 48 0.59 3.05 -18.87
CA ARG A 48 1.41 2.57 -19.99
C ARG A 48 2.83 2.24 -19.55
N LYS A 49 3.34 3.06 -18.63
CA LYS A 49 4.66 2.89 -18.04
C LYS A 49 4.54 3.05 -16.53
N PRO A 50 5.27 2.22 -15.76
CA PRO A 50 5.36 2.44 -14.34
C PRO A 50 5.92 3.81 -14.02
N MET A 51 5.48 4.41 -12.90
CA MET A 51 6.07 5.64 -12.39
C MET A 51 7.53 5.40 -12.02
N GLU A 52 8.43 6.26 -12.47
CA GLU A 52 9.84 6.16 -12.10
C GLU A 52 10.11 6.71 -10.71
N ARG A 53 9.29 7.65 -10.27
CA ARG A 53 9.33 8.22 -8.93
C ARG A 53 7.91 8.43 -8.46
N ALA A 54 7.63 8.06 -7.23
CA ALA A 54 6.30 8.17 -6.66
C ALA A 54 6.36 8.44 -5.17
N THR A 55 5.31 9.09 -4.66
CA THR A 55 5.09 9.31 -3.24
C THR A 55 3.83 8.56 -2.83
N VAL A 56 3.90 7.80 -1.74
CA VAL A 56 2.77 7.05 -1.22
C VAL A 56 2.32 7.60 0.12
N ARG A 57 1.01 7.64 0.31
CA ARG A 57 0.37 7.93 1.57
C ARG A 57 -0.56 6.76 1.90
N ALA A 58 -0.45 6.22 3.10
CA ALA A 58 -1.21 5.06 3.55
C ALA A 58 -2.08 5.43 4.74
N THR A 59 -3.36 5.03 4.69
CA THR A 59 -4.29 5.16 5.80
C THR A 59 -4.94 3.82 6.06
N PHE A 60 -4.75 3.29 7.26
CA PHE A 60 -5.36 2.05 7.70
C PHE A 60 -6.65 2.33 8.47
N TYR A 61 -7.71 1.64 8.11
CA TYR A 61 -8.98 1.65 8.84
C TYR A 61 -9.08 0.33 9.59
N LEU A 62 -9.00 0.38 10.90
CA LEU A 62 -8.75 -0.77 11.76
C LEU A 62 -9.88 -0.96 12.79
N TRP A 63 -9.97 -2.18 13.33
CA TRP A 63 -10.86 -2.48 14.46
C TRP A 63 -10.39 -1.79 15.74
N SER A 64 -9.08 -1.79 15.98
CA SER A 64 -8.45 -1.17 17.15
C SER A 64 -7.10 -0.59 16.78
N LYS A 65 -6.64 0.36 17.58
CA LYS A 65 -5.35 1.03 17.38
C LYS A 65 -4.19 0.04 17.49
N GLN A 66 -3.20 0.20 16.62
CA GLN A 66 -1.99 -0.64 16.58
C GLN A 66 -0.73 0.22 16.63
N ASP A 67 0.40 -0.41 16.98
CA ASP A 67 1.70 0.25 16.97
C ASP A 67 2.15 0.56 15.55
N GLN A 68 3.00 1.57 15.41
CA GLN A 68 3.46 2.07 14.12
C GLN A 68 4.21 1.00 13.31
N ASP A 69 5.04 0.20 13.94
CA ASP A 69 5.78 -0.88 13.28
C ASP A 69 4.85 -1.98 12.75
N ASN A 70 3.71 -2.21 13.40
CA ASN A 70 2.68 -3.11 12.87
C ASN A 70 2.08 -2.56 11.57
N LEU A 71 1.88 -1.27 11.48
CA LEU A 71 1.37 -0.62 10.26
C LEU A 71 2.38 -0.77 9.11
N PHE A 72 3.66 -0.54 9.38
CA PHE A 72 4.70 -0.73 8.36
C PHE A 72 4.78 -2.19 7.90
N ALA A 73 4.66 -3.15 8.81
CA ALA A 73 4.68 -4.57 8.46
C ALA A 73 3.52 -4.95 7.52
N ARG A 74 2.35 -4.32 7.70
CA ARG A 74 1.18 -4.54 6.82
C ARG A 74 1.36 -3.95 5.43
N LEU A 75 2.28 -3.02 5.23
CA LEU A 75 2.49 -2.37 3.93
C LEU A 75 3.34 -3.18 2.97
N LYS A 76 4.06 -4.18 3.43
CA LYS A 76 5.00 -4.93 2.58
C LYS A 76 4.33 -5.51 1.34
N TRP A 77 3.23 -6.23 1.51
CA TRP A 77 2.52 -6.84 0.37
C TRP A 77 1.88 -5.79 -0.54
N PRO A 78 1.17 -4.78 -0.01
CA PRO A 78 0.62 -3.73 -0.86
C PRO A 78 1.66 -2.98 -1.69
N LEU A 79 2.78 -2.59 -1.10
CA LEU A 79 3.82 -1.87 -1.84
C LEU A 79 4.47 -2.75 -2.90
N ASP A 80 4.72 -4.01 -2.58
CA ASP A 80 5.24 -4.97 -3.55
C ASP A 80 4.27 -5.17 -4.71
N ALA A 81 2.97 -5.21 -4.43
CA ALA A 81 1.92 -5.35 -5.45
C ALA A 81 1.89 -4.18 -6.45
N LEU A 82 2.24 -2.97 -6.02
CA LEU A 82 2.27 -1.80 -6.90
C LEU A 82 3.40 -1.85 -7.93
N THR A 83 4.41 -2.68 -7.70
CA THR A 83 5.60 -2.73 -8.55
C THR A 83 5.34 -3.29 -9.94
N GLN A 84 6.28 -3.06 -10.83
CA GLN A 84 6.24 -3.54 -12.20
C GLN A 84 6.13 -5.08 -12.30
N LYS A 85 6.56 -5.83 -11.27
CA LYS A 85 6.41 -7.28 -11.22
C LYS A 85 4.95 -7.75 -11.11
N HIS A 86 4.08 -6.91 -10.58
CA HIS A 86 2.68 -7.25 -10.32
C HIS A 86 1.74 -6.32 -11.08
N TRP A 87 1.39 -5.18 -10.51
CA TRP A 87 0.36 -4.29 -11.07
C TRP A 87 0.90 -3.21 -12.01
N GLY A 88 2.20 -2.96 -11.97
CA GLY A 88 2.84 -2.07 -12.93
C GLY A 88 2.64 -0.58 -12.71
N PHE A 89 2.31 -0.14 -11.50
CA PHE A 89 2.12 1.28 -11.21
C PHE A 89 3.41 2.01 -10.88
N ILE A 90 4.38 1.33 -10.26
CA ILE A 90 5.69 1.88 -9.97
C ILE A 90 6.76 0.93 -10.46
N LYS A 91 7.93 1.49 -10.76
CA LYS A 91 9.04 0.70 -11.27
C LYS A 91 9.57 -0.28 -10.23
N ASP A 92 9.65 0.17 -8.97
CA ASP A 92 10.16 -0.60 -7.85
C ASP A 92 9.67 0.01 -6.55
N ASP A 93 9.78 -0.71 -5.44
CA ASP A 93 9.41 -0.20 -4.11
C ASP A 93 10.63 0.28 -3.29
N SER A 94 11.80 0.37 -3.92
CA SER A 94 13.01 0.89 -3.28
C SER A 94 12.93 2.39 -3.03
N PRO A 95 13.72 2.95 -2.10
CA PRO A 95 13.73 4.39 -1.82
C PRO A 95 14.12 5.28 -3.00
N ASP A 96 14.76 4.71 -4.02
CA ASP A 96 15.10 5.45 -5.23
C ASP A 96 13.89 5.71 -6.13
N VAL A 97 12.81 4.99 -5.92
CA VAL A 97 11.58 5.10 -6.69
C VAL A 97 10.41 5.57 -5.82
N LEU A 98 10.18 4.90 -4.70
CA LEU A 98 9.01 5.11 -3.84
C LEU A 98 9.41 5.71 -2.51
N ARG A 99 8.76 6.81 -2.15
CA ARG A 99 8.96 7.46 -0.85
C ARG A 99 7.62 7.68 -0.17
N PHE A 100 7.63 7.62 1.17
CA PHE A 100 6.46 7.99 1.95
C PHE A 100 6.38 9.52 2.05
N GLY A 101 5.22 10.07 1.70
CA GLY A 101 4.93 11.48 1.93
C GLY A 101 4.66 11.77 3.40
N TRP A 102 4.12 10.77 4.12
CA TRP A 102 3.76 10.81 5.54
C TRP A 102 3.98 9.46 6.16
N MET A 103 4.11 9.46 7.49
CA MET A 103 4.02 8.21 8.25
C MET A 103 2.66 7.56 8.00
N PRO A 104 2.56 6.23 7.96
CA PRO A 104 1.26 5.57 7.87
C PRO A 104 0.32 6.04 8.96
N GLU A 105 -0.89 6.39 8.56
CA GLU A 105 -1.95 6.85 9.47
C GLU A 105 -2.90 5.71 9.77
N GLN A 106 -3.61 5.81 10.89
CA GLN A 106 -4.63 4.85 11.26
C GLN A 106 -5.89 5.54 11.79
N ARG A 107 -7.02 4.95 11.50
CA ARG A 107 -8.34 5.37 11.96
C ARG A 107 -9.12 4.13 12.39
N ILE A 108 -10.05 4.30 13.31
CA ILE A 108 -10.90 3.20 13.75
C ILE A 108 -12.16 3.18 12.89
N ASP A 109 -12.39 2.05 12.24
CA ASP A 109 -13.64 1.78 11.52
C ASP A 109 -13.96 0.29 11.65
N ARG A 110 -14.82 -0.02 12.59
CA ARG A 110 -15.16 -1.42 12.91
C ARG A 110 -16.11 -2.07 11.91
N LYS A 111 -16.73 -1.27 11.05
CA LYS A 111 -17.66 -1.78 10.05
C LYS A 111 -17.01 -2.08 8.73
N ASN A 112 -15.93 -1.37 8.40
CA ASN A 112 -15.26 -1.51 7.11
C ASN A 112 -13.76 -1.33 7.24
N GLN A 113 -13.10 -2.38 7.68
CA GLN A 113 -11.65 -2.39 7.81
C GLN A 113 -11.01 -2.48 6.43
N ARG A 114 -10.04 -1.64 6.17
CA ARG A 114 -9.41 -1.54 4.86
C ARG A 114 -8.11 -0.75 4.92
N LEU A 115 -7.36 -0.80 3.83
CA LEU A 115 -6.21 0.05 3.58
C LEU A 115 -6.52 0.98 2.41
N GLU A 116 -6.33 2.27 2.60
CA GLU A 116 -6.38 3.23 1.51
C GLU A 116 -4.98 3.74 1.21
N LEU A 117 -4.58 3.63 -0.06
CA LEU A 117 -3.31 4.15 -0.55
C LEU A 117 -3.56 5.28 -1.52
N GLU A 118 -2.78 6.34 -1.39
CA GLU A 118 -2.70 7.40 -2.38
C GLU A 118 -1.30 7.39 -2.97
N LEU A 119 -1.22 7.22 -4.28
CA LEU A 119 0.04 7.17 -5.01
C LEU A 119 0.11 8.36 -5.95
N THR A 120 1.08 9.23 -5.73
CA THR A 120 1.28 10.43 -6.53
C THR A 120 2.60 10.35 -7.27
N GLU A 121 2.56 10.61 -8.59
CA GLU A 121 3.77 10.64 -9.40
C GLU A 121 4.71 11.74 -8.95
N GLY A 122 5.99 11.43 -8.85
CA GLY A 122 7.03 12.35 -8.37
C GLY A 122 7.23 12.25 -6.86
N TRP A 123 8.22 12.95 -6.37
CA TRP A 123 8.51 13.03 -4.95
C TRP A 123 8.02 14.36 -4.41
N MET A 124 7.29 14.30 -3.31
CA MET A 124 6.89 15.50 -2.58
C MET A 124 8.10 16.08 -1.88
N VAL A 125 8.27 17.40 -2.03
CA VAL A 125 9.29 18.15 -1.33
C VAL A 125 8.65 18.77 -0.08
N TRP A 126 9.19 18.44 1.08
CA TRP A 126 8.82 19.10 2.32
C TRP A 126 9.33 20.51 2.33
N VAL A 127 8.41 21.45 2.45
CA VAL A 127 8.76 22.86 2.66
C VAL A 127 8.34 23.22 4.08
N GLU A 128 9.29 23.71 4.87
CA GLU A 128 9.01 24.20 6.22
C GLU A 128 7.97 25.31 6.13
N GLY A 129 6.92 25.23 6.95
CA GLY A 129 5.78 26.14 6.89
C GLY A 129 4.54 25.54 6.24
N ASN A 130 4.65 24.42 5.54
CA ASN A 130 3.53 23.62 5.06
C ASN A 130 3.12 22.54 6.06
N LEU A 131 3.74 22.55 7.18
CA LEU A 131 3.51 21.60 8.25
C LEU A 131 2.33 22.01 9.13
#